data_1fa3b65309cb37a8b85c92ee9152f31c
#
_entry.id   1fa3b65309cb37a8b85c92ee9152f31c
#
_cell.length_a   1.000
_cell.length_b   1.000
_cell.length_c   1.000
_cell.angle_alpha   90.00
_cell.angle_beta   90.00
_cell.angle_gamma   90.00
#
_symmetry.space_group_name_H-M   'P 1'
#
loop_
_entity.id
_entity.type
_entity.pdbx_description
1 polymer ?
#
loop_
_entity_poly.entity_id
_entity_poly.type
_entity_poly.pdbx_seq_one_letter_code
_entity_poly.pdbx_strand_id
1 'polypeptide(L)'
;MKKRDRFKYYNSSEEIIRLAVMLYVRFPLSLRNVEYLLHERGIDISHETVRFWWHRFGPMFAAEIRKRRIGGMKSSRWRWHLDEVFVKINGERHYLWRAVDHEGEVLESFVTKTRDRKAALKFLKKTMKKLGRADVFVTDKLRSYGAALRDLGMGDRQETARWVNNRAENSHLPLR
;
A
#
# COMPACT_ATOMS: atom_id res chain seq x y z
N MET A 1 29.19 6.37 7.68
CA MET A 1 28.87 6.76 6.30
C MET A 1 27.91 7.94 6.33
N LYS A 2 28.32 9.14 5.85
CA LYS A 2 27.41 10.31 5.71
C LYS A 2 26.29 9.97 4.74
N LYS A 3 25.04 10.08 5.18
CA LYS A 3 23.86 9.90 4.33
C LYS A 3 23.92 10.92 3.21
N ARG A 4 23.98 10.47 1.95
CA ARG A 4 24.03 11.34 0.79
C ARG A 4 22.73 12.15 0.75
N ASP A 5 22.85 13.47 0.88
CA ASP A 5 21.69 14.38 0.79
C ASP A 5 21.13 14.29 -0.62
N ARG A 6 19.91 13.75 -0.76
CA ARG A 6 19.22 13.51 -2.03
C ARG A 6 18.63 14.79 -2.61
N PHE A 7 18.55 15.86 -1.83
CA PHE A 7 17.96 17.14 -2.21
C PHE A 7 19.00 18.23 -2.49
N LYS A 8 20.30 17.93 -2.32
CA LYS A 8 21.42 18.88 -2.39
C LYS A 8 21.49 19.76 -3.66
N TYR A 9 20.92 19.29 -4.76
CA TYR A 9 20.98 19.99 -6.06
C TYR A 9 19.65 20.59 -6.51
N TYR A 10 18.69 20.67 -5.60
CA TYR A 10 17.39 21.28 -5.84
C TYR A 10 17.32 22.63 -5.16
N ASN A 11 16.83 23.65 -5.88
CA ASN A 11 16.71 25.03 -5.36
C ASN A 11 15.58 25.18 -4.31
N SER A 12 14.98 24.09 -3.88
CA SER A 12 13.90 24.04 -2.90
C SER A 12 14.27 23.12 -1.74
N SER A 13 13.84 23.47 -0.54
CA SER A 13 14.09 22.64 0.63
C SER A 13 13.36 21.28 0.56
N GLU A 14 13.86 20.30 1.31
CA GLU A 14 13.20 18.98 1.41
C GLU A 14 11.74 19.12 1.87
N GLU A 15 11.45 20.04 2.79
CA GLU A 15 10.12 20.29 3.34
C GLU A 15 9.15 20.77 2.24
N ILE A 16 9.58 21.70 1.39
CA ILE A 16 8.77 22.21 0.27
C ILE A 16 8.51 21.10 -0.74
N ILE A 17 9.53 20.33 -1.10
CA ILE A 17 9.38 19.17 -2.02
C ILE A 17 8.39 18.15 -1.44
N ARG A 18 8.53 17.82 -0.14
CA ARG A 18 7.58 16.92 0.55
C ARG A 18 6.17 17.47 0.56
N LEU A 19 6.01 18.76 0.91
CA LEU A 19 4.71 19.42 0.95
C LEU A 19 4.01 19.35 -0.41
N ALA A 20 4.70 19.76 -1.48
CA ALA A 20 4.14 19.75 -2.85
C ALA A 20 3.70 18.34 -3.29
N VAL A 21 4.56 17.33 -3.07
CA VAL A 21 4.23 15.93 -3.41
C VAL A 21 3.07 15.42 -2.56
N MET A 22 3.03 15.72 -1.25
CA MET A 22 1.96 15.29 -0.36
C MET A 22 0.62 15.96 -0.67
N LEU A 23 0.60 17.24 -1.03
CA LEU A 23 -0.61 17.94 -1.48
C LEU A 23 -1.23 17.23 -2.70
N TYR A 24 -0.41 16.89 -3.68
CA TYR A 24 -0.87 16.19 -4.88
C TYR A 24 -1.39 14.77 -4.60
N VAL A 25 -0.70 14.01 -3.72
CA VAL A 25 -1.01 12.60 -3.49
C VAL A 25 -2.17 12.40 -2.52
N ARG A 26 -2.23 13.22 -1.46
CA ARG A 26 -3.19 13.02 -0.37
C ARG A 26 -4.56 13.64 -0.67
N PHE A 27 -4.59 14.69 -1.46
CA PHE A 27 -5.81 15.42 -1.78
C PHE A 27 -6.16 15.25 -3.26
N PRO A 28 -7.42 15.29 -3.66
CA PRO A 28 -7.84 15.19 -5.07
C PRO A 28 -7.55 16.50 -5.82
N LEU A 29 -6.30 16.97 -5.76
CA LEU A 29 -5.85 18.21 -6.39
C LEU A 29 -5.19 17.92 -7.73
N SER A 30 -5.42 18.79 -8.71
CA SER A 30 -4.60 18.80 -9.92
C SER A 30 -3.21 19.39 -9.63
N LEU A 31 -2.24 19.11 -10.49
CA LEU A 31 -0.90 19.71 -10.35
C LEU A 31 -0.94 21.25 -10.35
N ARG A 32 -1.85 21.85 -11.14
CA ARG A 32 -2.08 23.30 -11.18
C ARG A 32 -2.68 23.82 -9.87
N ASN A 33 -3.61 23.07 -9.26
CA ASN A 33 -4.16 23.47 -7.96
C ASN A 33 -3.07 23.48 -6.88
N VAL A 34 -2.11 22.53 -6.94
CA VAL A 34 -0.96 22.53 -6.03
C VAL A 34 -0.08 23.76 -6.27
N GLU A 35 0.22 24.10 -7.54
CA GLU A 35 0.94 25.32 -7.91
C GLU A 35 0.27 26.57 -7.31
N TYR A 36 -1.04 26.76 -7.52
CA TYR A 36 -1.78 27.90 -6.95
C TYR A 36 -1.70 27.95 -5.42
N LEU A 37 -1.88 26.83 -4.74
CA LEU A 37 -1.80 26.77 -3.27
C LEU A 37 -0.41 27.10 -2.74
N LEU A 38 0.64 26.77 -3.49
CA LEU A 38 2.02 27.12 -3.15
C LEU A 38 2.28 28.62 -3.38
N HIS A 39 1.82 29.18 -4.51
CA HIS A 39 1.94 30.61 -4.83
C HIS A 39 1.22 31.48 -3.81
N GLU A 40 0.03 31.11 -3.33
CA GLU A 40 -0.68 31.81 -2.25
C GLU A 40 0.14 31.90 -0.94
N ARG A 41 1.13 31.03 -0.78
CA ARG A 41 2.05 30.98 0.36
C ARG A 41 3.43 31.58 0.06
N GLY A 42 3.56 32.28 -1.08
CA GLY A 42 4.82 32.87 -1.51
C GLY A 42 5.87 31.85 -1.98
N ILE A 43 5.44 30.62 -2.32
CA ILE A 43 6.32 29.55 -2.83
C ILE A 43 6.14 29.47 -4.33
N ASP A 44 7.09 30.01 -5.09
CA ASP A 44 7.07 30.05 -6.56
C ASP A 44 7.56 28.73 -7.16
N ILE A 45 6.64 27.78 -7.34
CA ILE A 45 6.89 26.44 -7.89
C ILE A 45 5.85 26.12 -8.96
N SER A 46 6.29 25.88 -10.18
CA SER A 46 5.39 25.51 -11.29
C SER A 46 4.85 24.09 -11.16
N HIS A 47 3.68 23.84 -11.75
CA HIS A 47 3.06 22.51 -11.80
C HIS A 47 3.93 21.45 -12.49
N GLU A 48 4.78 21.84 -13.46
CA GLU A 48 5.75 20.93 -14.09
C GLU A 48 6.84 20.52 -13.09
N THR A 49 7.28 21.42 -12.23
CA THR A 49 8.21 21.11 -11.14
C THR A 49 7.57 20.16 -10.13
N VAL A 50 6.30 20.37 -9.77
CA VAL A 50 5.55 19.44 -8.90
C VAL A 50 5.44 18.05 -9.55
N ARG A 51 5.14 17.99 -10.87
CA ARG A 51 5.12 16.73 -11.64
C ARG A 51 6.45 16.01 -11.58
N PHE A 52 7.54 16.73 -11.85
CA PHE A 52 8.90 16.19 -11.78
C PHE A 52 9.22 15.64 -10.39
N TRP A 53 8.93 16.38 -9.32
CA TRP A 53 9.14 15.93 -7.94
C TRP A 53 8.30 14.73 -7.57
N TRP A 54 7.05 14.67 -8.02
CA TRP A 54 6.20 13.50 -7.83
C TRP A 54 6.83 12.23 -8.44
N HIS A 55 7.25 12.29 -9.68
CA HIS A 55 7.89 11.13 -10.32
C HIS A 55 9.22 10.76 -9.66
N ARG A 56 10.01 11.75 -9.28
CA ARG A 56 11.35 11.55 -8.73
C ARG A 56 11.35 11.10 -7.27
N PHE A 57 10.56 11.71 -6.43
CA PHE A 57 10.57 11.53 -4.97
C PHE A 57 9.37 10.77 -4.43
N GLY A 58 8.25 10.71 -5.13
CA GLY A 58 7.03 10.03 -4.69
C GLY A 58 7.27 8.58 -4.28
N PRO A 59 7.95 7.74 -5.08
CA PRO A 59 8.26 6.36 -4.69
C PRO A 59 9.12 6.27 -3.43
N MET A 60 10.05 7.21 -3.24
CA MET A 60 10.92 7.28 -2.06
C MET A 60 10.09 7.64 -0.80
N PHE A 61 9.24 8.65 -0.88
CA PHE A 61 8.38 9.05 0.24
C PHE A 61 7.38 7.95 0.59
N ALA A 62 6.79 7.30 -0.40
CA ALA A 62 5.91 6.16 -0.18
C ALA A 62 6.62 5.00 0.52
N ALA A 63 7.87 4.70 0.15
CA ALA A 63 8.66 3.67 0.81
C ALA A 63 9.01 4.04 2.26
N GLU A 64 9.33 5.32 2.52
CA GLU A 64 9.63 5.82 3.86
C GLU A 64 8.40 5.78 4.77
N ILE A 65 7.24 6.24 4.27
CA ILE A 65 5.96 6.19 5.01
C ILE A 65 5.63 4.74 5.36
N ARG A 66 5.70 3.81 4.40
CA ARG A 66 5.48 2.38 4.65
C ARG A 66 6.43 1.82 5.71
N LYS A 67 7.72 2.17 5.64
CA LYS A 67 8.71 1.70 6.61
C LYS A 67 8.41 2.19 8.02
N ARG A 68 8.07 3.48 8.18
CA ARG A 68 7.69 4.07 9.48
C ARG A 68 6.42 3.41 10.02
N ARG A 69 5.43 3.22 9.16
CA ARG A 69 4.16 2.60 9.51
C ARG A 69 4.35 1.15 9.99
N ILE A 70 5.08 0.33 9.24
CA ILE A 70 5.41 -1.05 9.62
C ILE A 70 6.17 -1.10 10.96
N GLY A 71 7.09 -0.16 11.19
CA GLY A 71 7.82 -0.04 12.45
C GLY A 71 6.91 0.25 13.66
N GLY A 72 5.92 1.13 13.47
CA GLY A 72 4.93 1.47 14.50
C GLY A 72 3.92 0.34 14.77
N MET A 73 3.55 -0.44 13.75
CA MET A 73 2.59 -1.54 13.87
C MET A 73 3.12 -2.76 14.63
N LYS A 74 4.43 -2.95 14.71
CA LYS A 74 5.03 -4.07 15.45
C LYS A 74 4.75 -4.07 16.95
N SER A 75 4.26 -2.96 17.50
CA SER A 75 3.91 -2.79 18.90
C SER A 75 2.42 -2.97 19.22
N SER A 76 1.54 -3.09 18.23
CA SER A 76 0.12 -3.31 18.38
C SER A 76 -0.27 -4.64 17.74
N ARG A 77 -1.31 -5.31 18.27
CA ARG A 77 -1.85 -6.57 17.72
C ARG A 77 -2.11 -6.44 16.23
N TRP A 78 -1.20 -6.93 15.42
CA TRP A 78 -1.18 -6.67 13.99
C TRP A 78 -2.20 -7.54 13.27
N ARG A 79 -3.22 -6.90 12.72
CA ARG A 79 -4.27 -7.55 11.93
C ARG A 79 -4.06 -7.27 10.45
N TRP A 80 -4.07 -8.32 9.66
CA TRP A 80 -4.13 -8.22 8.21
C TRP A 80 -5.50 -8.63 7.70
N HIS A 81 -6.09 -7.78 6.89
CA HIS A 81 -7.30 -8.10 6.15
C HIS A 81 -6.90 -8.52 4.74
N LEU A 82 -7.30 -9.72 4.33
CA LEU A 82 -6.90 -10.32 3.07
C LEU A 82 -8.13 -10.47 2.19
N ASP A 83 -7.99 -10.09 0.92
CA ASP A 83 -9.02 -10.25 -0.09
C ASP A 83 -8.39 -10.45 -1.46
N GLU A 84 -9.12 -11.07 -2.37
CA GLU A 84 -8.72 -11.16 -3.76
C GLU A 84 -9.86 -10.75 -4.67
N VAL A 85 -9.52 -10.03 -5.71
CA VAL A 85 -10.46 -9.61 -6.75
C VAL A 85 -9.99 -10.11 -8.11
N PHE A 86 -10.98 -10.45 -8.93
CA PHE A 86 -10.76 -10.76 -10.33
C PHE A 86 -10.39 -9.48 -11.10
N VAL A 87 -9.33 -9.56 -11.91
CA VAL A 87 -8.90 -8.48 -12.82
C VAL A 87 -8.61 -9.04 -14.21
N LYS A 88 -8.86 -8.25 -15.25
CA LYS A 88 -8.43 -8.56 -16.62
C LYS A 88 -7.12 -7.85 -16.90
N ILE A 89 -6.11 -8.59 -17.38
CA ILE A 89 -4.83 -8.06 -17.83
C ILE A 89 -4.61 -8.57 -19.26
N ASN A 90 -4.54 -7.68 -20.22
CA ASN A 90 -4.41 -7.99 -21.64
C ASN A 90 -5.51 -8.99 -22.14
N GLY A 91 -6.73 -8.83 -21.64
CA GLY A 91 -7.86 -9.71 -21.97
C GLY A 91 -7.92 -11.02 -21.18
N GLU A 92 -6.85 -11.43 -20.51
CA GLU A 92 -6.78 -12.64 -19.70
C GLU A 92 -7.25 -12.42 -18.26
N ARG A 93 -7.90 -13.45 -17.69
CA ARG A 93 -8.33 -13.45 -16.29
C ARG A 93 -7.17 -13.67 -15.35
N HIS A 94 -7.04 -12.77 -14.36
CA HIS A 94 -6.08 -12.84 -13.27
C HIS A 94 -6.78 -12.56 -11.94
N TYR A 95 -6.09 -12.86 -10.84
CA TYR A 95 -6.56 -12.58 -9.48
C TYR A 95 -5.54 -11.68 -8.79
N LEU A 96 -6.00 -10.53 -8.34
CA LEU A 96 -5.23 -9.60 -7.53
C LEU A 96 -5.50 -9.89 -6.06
N TRP A 97 -4.51 -10.47 -5.40
CA TRP A 97 -4.49 -10.68 -3.95
C TRP A 97 -4.01 -9.42 -3.27
N ARG A 98 -4.67 -9.02 -2.21
CA ARG A 98 -4.32 -7.83 -1.47
C ARG A 98 -4.35 -8.07 0.03
N ALA A 99 -3.33 -7.57 0.73
CA ALA A 99 -3.32 -7.46 2.18
C ALA A 99 -3.42 -5.99 2.56
N VAL A 100 -4.31 -5.66 3.47
CA VAL A 100 -4.43 -4.32 4.05
C VAL A 100 -4.34 -4.42 5.57
N ASP A 101 -3.94 -3.32 6.20
CA ASP A 101 -3.88 -3.23 7.65
C ASP A 101 -5.25 -2.87 8.27
N HIS A 102 -5.27 -2.68 9.59
CA HIS A 102 -6.45 -2.29 10.34
C HIS A 102 -6.98 -0.89 9.99
N GLU A 103 -6.21 -0.06 9.28
CA GLU A 103 -6.65 1.26 8.80
C GLU A 103 -7.10 1.21 7.33
N GLY A 104 -6.99 0.05 6.66
CA GLY A 104 -7.37 -0.16 5.27
C GLY A 104 -6.27 0.17 4.25
N GLU A 105 -5.05 0.44 4.72
CA GLU A 105 -3.92 0.74 3.85
C GLU A 105 -3.30 -0.53 3.26
N VAL A 106 -2.96 -0.45 1.97
CA VAL A 106 -2.41 -1.60 1.24
C VAL A 106 -0.99 -1.93 1.71
N LEU A 107 -0.84 -3.10 2.31
CA LEU A 107 0.43 -3.66 2.75
C LEU A 107 1.20 -4.34 1.61
N GLU A 108 0.50 -5.18 0.84
CA GLU A 108 1.06 -5.90 -0.29
C GLU A 108 -0.03 -6.21 -1.32
N SER A 109 0.38 -6.28 -2.59
CA SER A 109 -0.46 -6.73 -3.69
C SER A 109 0.29 -7.78 -4.52
N PHE A 110 -0.43 -8.81 -4.96
CA PHE A 110 0.15 -9.92 -5.71
C PHE A 110 -0.83 -10.44 -6.77
N VAL A 111 -0.36 -10.62 -7.99
CA VAL A 111 -1.20 -11.11 -9.10
C VAL A 111 -0.88 -12.56 -9.41
N THR A 112 -1.92 -13.39 -9.64
CA THR A 112 -1.80 -14.78 -10.07
C THR A 112 -2.78 -15.10 -11.19
N LYS A 113 -2.51 -16.17 -11.94
CA LYS A 113 -3.46 -16.73 -12.93
C LYS A 113 -4.54 -17.60 -12.28
N THR A 114 -4.28 -18.14 -11.08
CA THR A 114 -5.18 -19.06 -10.37
C THR A 114 -5.62 -18.49 -9.03
N ARG A 115 -6.80 -18.93 -8.54
CA ARG A 115 -7.37 -18.62 -7.23
C ARG A 115 -7.43 -19.91 -6.40
N ASP A 116 -6.26 -20.43 -6.07
CA ASP A 116 -6.13 -21.69 -5.37
C ASP A 116 -5.26 -21.59 -4.10
N ARG A 117 -5.13 -22.72 -3.38
CA ARG A 117 -4.29 -22.85 -2.18
C ARG A 117 -2.84 -22.47 -2.46
N LYS A 118 -2.27 -22.86 -3.63
CA LYS A 118 -0.87 -22.58 -3.97
C LYS A 118 -0.64 -21.08 -4.18
N ALA A 119 -1.57 -20.40 -4.83
CA ALA A 119 -1.56 -18.95 -5.04
C ALA A 119 -1.66 -18.22 -3.71
N ALA A 120 -2.61 -18.58 -2.83
CA ALA A 120 -2.76 -18.01 -1.49
C ALA A 120 -1.51 -18.22 -0.64
N LEU A 121 -0.93 -19.42 -0.65
CA LEU A 121 0.31 -19.74 0.08
C LEU A 121 1.50 -18.89 -0.42
N LYS A 122 1.65 -18.74 -1.74
CA LYS A 122 2.71 -17.91 -2.33
C LYS A 122 2.56 -16.44 -1.93
N PHE A 123 1.33 -15.92 -1.98
CA PHE A 123 1.01 -14.56 -1.53
C PHE A 123 1.35 -14.35 -0.05
N LEU A 124 0.86 -15.22 0.84
CA LEU A 124 1.14 -15.14 2.28
C LEU A 124 2.62 -15.23 2.60
N LYS A 125 3.35 -16.20 2.01
CA LYS A 125 4.81 -16.32 2.20
C LYS A 125 5.56 -15.06 1.77
N LYS A 126 5.20 -14.48 0.61
CA LYS A 126 5.82 -13.24 0.11
C LYS A 126 5.55 -12.08 1.06
N THR A 127 4.30 -11.91 1.50
CA THR A 127 3.89 -10.83 2.40
C THR A 127 4.60 -10.95 3.74
N MET A 128 4.62 -12.15 4.35
CA MET A 128 5.29 -12.40 5.62
C MET A 128 6.81 -12.25 5.54
N LYS A 129 7.44 -12.64 4.43
CA LYS A 129 8.89 -12.42 4.24
C LYS A 129 9.24 -10.94 4.27
N LYS A 130 8.37 -10.10 3.76
CA LYS A 130 8.59 -8.64 3.66
C LYS A 130 8.23 -7.89 4.94
N LEU A 131 7.15 -8.29 5.60
CA LEU A 131 6.52 -7.50 6.66
C LEU A 131 6.58 -8.16 8.05
N GLY A 132 6.95 -9.42 8.13
CA GLY A 132 6.82 -10.22 9.33
C GLY A 132 5.48 -10.98 9.37
N ARG A 133 5.10 -11.50 10.55
CA ARG A 133 3.88 -12.28 10.74
C ARG A 133 2.81 -11.42 11.40
N ALA A 134 1.58 -11.49 10.93
CA ALA A 134 0.44 -10.91 11.61
C ALA A 134 0.02 -11.78 12.82
N ASP A 135 -0.60 -11.14 13.81
CA ASP A 135 -1.22 -11.84 14.93
C ASP A 135 -2.56 -12.43 14.52
N VAL A 136 -3.29 -11.74 13.62
CA VAL A 136 -4.59 -12.14 13.13
C VAL A 136 -4.69 -11.92 11.62
N PHE A 137 -5.23 -12.92 10.91
CA PHE A 137 -5.56 -12.86 9.48
C PHE A 137 -7.07 -12.84 9.32
N VAL A 138 -7.61 -11.68 8.95
CA VAL A 138 -9.02 -11.52 8.63
C VAL A 138 -9.22 -11.83 7.15
N THR A 139 -10.08 -12.80 6.85
CA THR A 139 -10.35 -13.22 5.48
C THR A 139 -11.86 -13.37 5.27
N ASP A 140 -12.27 -13.40 4.01
CA ASP A 140 -13.56 -13.98 3.66
C ASP A 140 -13.55 -15.51 3.92
N LYS A 141 -14.65 -16.18 3.61
CA LYS A 141 -14.76 -17.64 3.78
C LYS A 141 -14.05 -18.44 2.66
N LEU A 142 -13.15 -17.82 1.90
CA LEU A 142 -12.42 -18.51 0.84
C LEU A 142 -11.55 -19.64 1.40
N ARG A 143 -11.82 -20.86 0.97
CA ARG A 143 -11.15 -22.07 1.46
C ARG A 143 -9.64 -22.07 1.23
N SER A 144 -9.15 -21.37 0.19
CA SER A 144 -7.72 -21.27 -0.12
C SER A 144 -6.91 -20.56 0.95
N TYR A 145 -7.45 -19.52 1.61
CA TYR A 145 -6.78 -18.86 2.74
C TYR A 145 -6.64 -19.80 3.94
N GLY A 146 -7.75 -20.43 4.35
CA GLY A 146 -7.71 -21.35 5.48
C GLY A 146 -6.75 -22.53 5.27
N ALA A 147 -6.72 -23.11 4.05
CA ALA A 147 -5.79 -24.16 3.70
C ALA A 147 -4.32 -23.66 3.73
N ALA A 148 -4.05 -22.47 3.16
CA ALA A 148 -2.71 -21.90 3.13
C ALA A 148 -2.21 -21.49 4.53
N LEU A 149 -3.07 -20.96 5.40
CA LEU A 149 -2.73 -20.62 6.78
C LEU A 149 -2.44 -21.88 7.62
N ARG A 150 -3.19 -22.97 7.44
CA ARG A 150 -2.88 -24.25 8.09
C ARG A 150 -1.51 -24.79 7.65
N ASP A 151 -1.16 -24.70 6.36
CA ASP A 151 0.16 -25.09 5.85
C ASP A 151 1.31 -24.30 6.48
N LEU A 152 1.03 -23.10 6.93
CA LEU A 152 1.99 -22.21 7.59
C LEU A 152 1.99 -22.34 9.11
N GLY A 153 1.18 -23.25 9.68
CA GLY A 153 1.01 -23.42 11.12
C GLY A 153 0.34 -22.25 11.81
N MET A 154 -0.54 -21.53 11.09
CA MET A 154 -1.22 -20.31 11.58
C MET A 154 -2.75 -20.36 11.37
N GLY A 155 -3.31 -21.56 11.27
CA GLY A 155 -4.75 -21.73 11.09
C GLY A 155 -5.61 -21.18 12.25
N ASP A 156 -5.06 -21.20 13.45
CA ASP A 156 -5.65 -20.65 14.69
C ASP A 156 -5.74 -19.12 14.68
N ARG A 157 -4.97 -18.46 13.83
CA ARG A 157 -4.94 -17.00 13.70
C ARG A 157 -5.91 -16.45 12.64
N GLN A 158 -6.69 -17.31 12.00
CA GLN A 158 -7.67 -16.90 11.01
C GLN A 158 -8.97 -16.47 11.66
N GLU A 159 -9.44 -15.27 11.34
CA GLU A 159 -10.78 -14.80 11.64
C GLU A 159 -11.61 -14.70 10.36
N THR A 160 -12.80 -15.32 10.38
CA THR A 160 -13.76 -15.25 9.28
C THR A 160 -15.11 -14.87 9.82
N ALA A 161 -15.49 -13.61 9.76
CA ALA A 161 -16.81 -13.16 10.15
C ALA A 161 -17.43 -12.27 9.07
N ARG A 162 -18.78 -12.28 9.01
CA ARG A 162 -19.53 -11.38 8.13
C ARG A 162 -19.20 -9.94 8.51
N TRP A 163 -18.91 -9.09 7.53
CA TRP A 163 -18.57 -7.65 7.69
C TRP A 163 -17.18 -7.33 8.26
N VAL A 164 -16.41 -8.30 8.73
CA VAL A 164 -15.09 -8.04 9.31
C VAL A 164 -14.04 -7.75 8.25
N ASN A 165 -14.26 -8.20 7.00
CA ASN A 165 -13.30 -8.04 5.90
C ASN A 165 -13.56 -6.83 4.96
N ASN A 166 -14.54 -5.97 5.27
CA ASN A 166 -14.91 -4.81 4.44
C ASN A 166 -13.72 -3.90 4.10
N ARG A 167 -12.70 -3.83 4.96
CA ARG A 167 -11.48 -3.04 4.72
C ARG A 167 -10.70 -3.53 3.51
N ALA A 168 -10.53 -4.83 3.37
CA ALA A 168 -9.87 -5.41 2.22
C ALA A 168 -10.72 -5.26 0.95
N GLU A 169 -12.03 -5.51 1.05
CA GLU A 169 -12.98 -5.32 -0.05
C GLU A 169 -12.99 -3.87 -0.56
N ASN A 170 -13.05 -2.89 0.34
CA ASN A 170 -13.02 -1.46 -0.01
C ASN A 170 -11.69 -1.06 -0.67
N SER A 171 -10.58 -1.72 -0.35
CA SER A 171 -9.29 -1.45 -0.98
C SER A 171 -9.27 -1.72 -2.49
N HIS A 172 -10.20 -2.55 -2.99
CA HIS A 172 -10.33 -2.89 -4.41
C HIS A 172 -11.25 -1.93 -5.19
N LEU A 173 -12.00 -1.03 -4.52
CA LEU A 173 -12.94 -0.11 -5.19
C LEU A 173 -12.32 0.69 -6.34
N PRO A 174 -11.08 1.21 -6.25
CA PRO A 174 -10.46 1.95 -7.35
C PRO A 174 -10.13 1.10 -8.58
N LEU A 175 -10.30 -0.23 -8.50
CA LEU A 175 -9.93 -1.20 -9.56
C LEU A 175 -11.15 -1.86 -10.22
N ARG A 176 -12.36 -1.51 -9.78
CA ARG A 176 -13.63 -2.02 -10.31
C ARG A 176 -14.21 -1.19 -11.43
#